data_dc5eaa825ba096b23f049d87aca986db
#
_entry.id   dc5eaa825ba096b23f049d87aca986db
#
_cell.length_a   1.000
_cell.length_b   1.000
_cell.length_c   1.000
_cell.angle_alpha   90.00
_cell.angle_beta   90.00
_cell.angle_gamma   90.00
#
_symmetry.space_group_name_H-M   'P 1'
#
loop_
_entity.id
_entity.type
_entity.pdbx_description
1 polymer ?
#
loop_
_entity_poly.entity_id
_entity_poly.type
_entity_poly.pdbx_seq_one_letter_code
_entity_poly.pdbx_strand_id
1 'polypeptide(L)'
;DILNKLISLNKVPDFTLQSYDGEEYNMRSLEGKVVLLNFWATWCYPCRLEIPELNEFHEQYEDLIVLGLSISDTKKQLEDFSKLYDVKYPLLYGTSKEIDKISMDYGGIFAVPTSILIDRNGEKVFSYPGAVLKQNDQWDGVYSTLLMKITESLGVEKSSKKE
;
A
#
# COMPACT_ATOMS: atom_id res chain seq x y z
N ASP A 1 -8.81 -4.32 28.99
CA ASP A 1 -8.09 -3.18 29.52
C ASP A 1 -8.37 -1.93 28.69
N ILE A 2 -8.70 -0.82 29.35
CA ILE A 2 -9.03 0.47 28.71
C ILE A 2 -7.83 0.99 27.92
N LEU A 3 -6.61 0.87 28.45
CA LEU A 3 -5.39 1.33 27.78
C LEU A 3 -5.16 0.57 26.46
N ASN A 4 -5.29 -0.73 26.45
CA ASN A 4 -5.16 -1.55 25.24
C ASN A 4 -6.23 -1.20 24.23
N LYS A 5 -7.45 -0.93 24.67
CA LYS A 5 -8.54 -0.50 23.80
C LYS A 5 -8.27 0.87 23.19
N LEU A 6 -7.74 1.82 23.96
CA LEU A 6 -7.37 3.15 23.46
C LEU A 6 -6.21 3.07 22.45
N ILE A 7 -5.21 2.23 22.69
CA ILE A 7 -4.12 1.99 21.77
C ILE A 7 -4.64 1.41 20.45
N SER A 8 -5.57 0.45 20.52
CA SER A 8 -6.14 -0.19 19.33
C SER A 8 -6.97 0.76 18.46
N LEU A 9 -7.51 1.84 19.02
CA LEU A 9 -8.30 2.83 18.26
C LEU A 9 -7.45 3.63 17.26
N ASN A 10 -6.14 3.71 17.46
CA ASN A 10 -5.23 4.43 16.56
C ASN A 10 -4.75 3.55 15.41
N LYS A 11 -4.97 2.25 15.50
CA LYS A 11 -4.54 1.30 14.46
C LYS A 11 -5.52 1.31 13.29
N VAL A 12 -4.97 1.10 12.09
CA VAL A 12 -5.80 0.94 10.89
C VAL A 12 -6.72 -0.29 11.02
N PRO A 13 -7.88 -0.27 10.35
CA PRO A 13 -8.79 -1.42 10.34
C PRO A 13 -8.11 -2.68 9.81
N ASP A 14 -8.41 -3.82 10.43
CA ASP A 14 -7.92 -5.10 9.98
C ASP A 14 -8.69 -5.59 8.76
N PHE A 15 -8.03 -6.34 7.90
CA PHE A 15 -8.66 -7.10 6.81
C PHE A 15 -7.75 -8.25 6.41
N THR A 16 -8.35 -9.22 5.71
CA THR A 16 -7.64 -10.35 5.12
C THR A 16 -8.07 -10.48 3.67
N LEU A 17 -7.10 -10.47 2.76
CA LEU A 17 -7.33 -10.70 1.33
C LEU A 17 -6.25 -11.61 0.77
N GLN A 18 -6.50 -12.17 -0.40
CA GLN A 18 -5.52 -12.98 -1.13
C GLN A 18 -4.94 -12.21 -2.31
N SER A 19 -3.70 -12.51 -2.61
CA SER A 19 -3.09 -12.13 -3.89
C SER A 19 -3.51 -13.11 -4.99
N TYR A 20 -3.34 -12.71 -6.23
CA TYR A 20 -3.72 -13.56 -7.37
C TYR A 20 -2.92 -14.88 -7.44
N ASP A 21 -1.75 -14.95 -6.81
CA ASP A 21 -0.91 -16.14 -6.75
C ASP A 21 -1.24 -17.04 -5.54
N GLY A 22 -2.27 -16.72 -4.77
CA GLY A 22 -2.79 -17.56 -3.70
C GLY A 22 -2.26 -17.28 -2.31
N GLU A 23 -1.36 -16.32 -2.14
CA GLU A 23 -0.85 -15.93 -0.82
C GLU A 23 -1.88 -15.09 -0.06
N GLU A 24 -2.04 -15.36 1.22
CA GLU A 24 -2.95 -14.61 2.09
C GLU A 24 -2.22 -13.48 2.80
N TYR A 25 -2.86 -12.31 2.88
CA TYR A 25 -2.34 -11.13 3.56
C TYR A 25 -3.38 -10.62 4.56
N ASN A 26 -2.94 -10.48 5.82
CA ASN A 26 -3.74 -9.94 6.91
C ASN A 26 -3.03 -8.74 7.50
N MET A 27 -3.70 -7.58 7.58
CA MET A 27 -3.06 -6.35 8.04
C MET A 27 -2.54 -6.43 9.45
N ARG A 28 -3.29 -7.02 10.37
CA ARG A 28 -2.87 -7.12 11.78
C ARG A 28 -1.62 -7.97 11.94
N SER A 29 -1.49 -9.03 11.15
CA SER A 29 -0.31 -9.90 11.19
C SER A 29 0.94 -9.25 10.57
N LEU A 30 0.79 -8.13 9.87
CA LEU A 30 1.91 -7.38 9.30
C LEU A 30 2.49 -6.34 10.25
N GLU A 31 1.93 -6.16 11.45
CA GLU A 31 2.53 -5.29 12.48
C GLU A 31 3.98 -5.69 12.74
N GLY A 32 4.83 -4.68 12.95
CA GLY A 32 6.28 -4.84 12.99
C GLY A 32 6.95 -4.52 11.66
N LYS A 33 6.24 -4.66 10.55
CA LYS A 33 6.66 -4.17 9.23
C LYS A 33 6.01 -2.84 8.93
N VAL A 34 6.61 -2.08 8.03
CA VAL A 34 6.00 -0.87 7.45
C VAL A 34 5.24 -1.30 6.19
N VAL A 35 4.00 -0.86 6.04
CA VAL A 35 3.15 -1.25 4.92
C VAL A 35 2.76 -0.02 4.11
N LEU A 36 3.04 -0.05 2.81
CA LEU A 36 2.53 0.92 1.86
C LEU A 36 1.35 0.28 1.12
N LEU A 37 0.15 0.65 1.57
CA LEU A 37 -1.09 0.15 0.98
C LEU A 37 -1.51 1.08 -0.16
N ASN A 38 -1.59 0.52 -1.36
CA ASN A 38 -1.93 1.25 -2.58
C ASN A 38 -3.26 0.74 -3.14
N PHE A 39 -4.29 1.59 -3.08
CA PHE A 39 -5.58 1.31 -3.74
C PHE A 39 -5.47 1.69 -5.20
N TRP A 40 -5.75 0.76 -6.10
CA TRP A 40 -5.50 0.93 -7.54
C TRP A 40 -6.48 0.11 -8.39
N ALA A 41 -6.33 0.15 -9.69
CA ALA A 41 -7.01 -0.74 -10.61
C ALA A 41 -6.20 -0.88 -11.91
N THR A 42 -6.35 -2.01 -12.59
CA THR A 42 -5.62 -2.28 -13.84
C THR A 42 -5.98 -1.30 -14.96
N TRP A 43 -7.23 -0.79 -14.97
CA TRP A 43 -7.72 0.18 -15.96
C TRP A 43 -7.27 1.61 -15.68
N CYS A 44 -6.63 1.87 -14.56
CA CYS A 44 -6.26 3.21 -14.10
C CYS A 44 -4.87 3.59 -14.63
N TYR A 45 -4.82 4.53 -15.56
CA TYR A 45 -3.55 4.98 -16.17
C TYR A 45 -2.58 5.59 -15.15
N PRO A 46 -2.98 6.54 -14.29
CA PRO A 46 -2.07 7.07 -13.26
C PRO A 46 -1.54 6.00 -12.32
N CYS A 47 -2.35 4.97 -12.04
CA CYS A 47 -1.91 3.83 -11.22
C CYS A 47 -0.74 3.09 -11.87
N ARG A 48 -0.82 2.88 -13.19
CA ARG A 48 0.25 2.21 -13.94
C ARG A 48 1.54 3.04 -13.96
N LEU A 49 1.42 4.36 -14.00
CA LEU A 49 2.59 5.25 -14.01
C LEU A 49 3.43 5.16 -12.74
N GLU A 50 2.84 4.87 -11.58
CA GLU A 50 3.58 4.82 -10.32
C GLU A 50 4.15 3.44 -9.98
N ILE A 51 3.83 2.40 -10.76
CA ILE A 51 4.34 1.04 -10.51
C ILE A 51 5.87 0.99 -10.37
N PRO A 52 6.67 1.66 -11.21
CA PRO A 52 8.12 1.67 -11.04
C PRO A 52 8.59 2.20 -9.68
N GLU A 53 8.01 3.27 -9.17
CA GLU A 53 8.34 3.81 -7.85
C GLU A 53 7.94 2.85 -6.73
N LEU A 54 6.78 2.23 -6.85
CA LEU A 54 6.30 1.24 -5.87
C LEU A 54 7.19 -0.02 -5.87
N ASN A 55 7.60 -0.49 -7.03
CA ASN A 55 8.57 -1.58 -7.16
C ASN A 55 9.88 -1.25 -6.45
N GLU A 56 10.40 -0.05 -6.67
CA GLU A 56 11.65 0.40 -6.06
C GLU A 56 11.54 0.44 -4.54
N PHE A 57 10.46 1.00 -4.00
CA PHE A 57 10.22 1.00 -2.55
C PHE A 57 10.18 -0.43 -2.00
N HIS A 58 9.43 -1.31 -2.64
CA HIS A 58 9.27 -2.69 -2.19
C HIS A 58 10.58 -3.47 -2.17
N GLU A 59 11.42 -3.27 -3.17
CA GLU A 59 12.69 -3.98 -3.30
C GLU A 59 13.82 -3.35 -2.48
N GLN A 60 13.75 -2.05 -2.20
CA GLN A 60 14.83 -1.31 -1.55
C GLN A 60 14.93 -1.58 -0.04
N TYR A 61 13.79 -1.77 0.64
CA TYR A 61 13.74 -1.88 2.10
C TYR A 61 13.18 -3.23 2.51
N GLU A 62 13.92 -3.97 3.35
CA GLU A 62 13.57 -5.34 3.75
C GLU A 62 12.26 -5.39 4.56
N ASP A 63 12.07 -4.45 5.50
CA ASP A 63 10.91 -4.42 6.37
C ASP A 63 9.74 -3.58 5.84
N LEU A 64 9.85 -3.11 4.60
CA LEU A 64 8.75 -2.45 3.90
C LEU A 64 8.08 -3.43 2.95
N ILE A 65 6.77 -3.56 3.07
CA ILE A 65 5.96 -4.27 2.08
C ILE A 65 5.00 -3.30 1.40
N VAL A 66 4.98 -3.32 0.06
CA VAL A 66 3.96 -2.64 -0.72
C VAL A 66 2.85 -3.64 -1.01
N LEU A 67 1.60 -3.26 -0.82
CA LEU A 67 0.43 -4.06 -1.17
C LEU A 67 -0.44 -3.28 -2.15
N GLY A 68 -0.65 -3.81 -3.34
CA GLY A 68 -1.55 -3.25 -4.34
C GLY A 68 -2.95 -3.85 -4.19
N LEU A 69 -3.86 -3.13 -3.53
CA LEU A 69 -5.23 -3.59 -3.32
C LEU A 69 -6.11 -3.06 -4.46
N SER A 70 -6.53 -3.97 -5.35
CA SER A 70 -7.41 -3.58 -6.46
C SER A 70 -8.83 -3.32 -5.98
N ILE A 71 -9.38 -2.18 -6.42
CA ILE A 71 -10.75 -1.82 -6.06
C ILE A 71 -11.81 -2.54 -6.89
N SER A 72 -11.45 -3.17 -8.01
CA SER A 72 -12.43 -3.71 -8.94
C SER A 72 -11.98 -4.92 -9.75
N ASP A 73 -10.71 -5.26 -9.74
CA ASP A 73 -10.20 -6.35 -10.58
C ASP A 73 -10.46 -7.72 -9.96
N THR A 74 -10.72 -8.70 -10.82
CA THR A 74 -10.80 -10.10 -10.45
C THR A 74 -9.39 -10.70 -10.36
N LYS A 75 -9.29 -11.88 -9.75
CA LYS A 75 -8.05 -12.66 -9.74
C LYS A 75 -7.46 -12.82 -11.14
N LYS A 76 -8.31 -13.19 -12.12
CA LYS A 76 -7.90 -13.40 -13.51
C LYS A 76 -7.36 -12.12 -14.14
N GLN A 77 -8.02 -10.99 -13.91
CA GLN A 77 -7.56 -9.70 -14.42
C GLN A 77 -6.20 -9.30 -13.86
N LEU A 78 -5.95 -9.53 -12.58
CA LEU A 78 -4.64 -9.28 -11.96
C LEU A 78 -3.57 -10.21 -12.50
N GLU A 79 -3.89 -11.49 -12.67
CA GLU A 79 -2.99 -12.48 -13.25
C GLU A 79 -2.59 -12.08 -14.68
N ASP A 80 -3.55 -11.71 -15.51
CA ASP A 80 -3.30 -11.27 -16.89
C ASP A 80 -2.47 -9.97 -16.93
N PHE A 81 -2.77 -9.03 -16.02
CA PHE A 81 -2.02 -7.78 -15.89
C PHE A 81 -0.55 -8.05 -15.55
N SER A 82 -0.29 -8.98 -14.63
CA SER A 82 1.06 -9.32 -14.18
C SER A 82 1.94 -9.94 -15.28
N LYS A 83 1.32 -10.47 -16.34
CA LYS A 83 2.04 -10.97 -17.52
C LYS A 83 2.50 -9.87 -18.45
N LEU A 84 1.86 -8.70 -18.40
CA LEU A 84 2.14 -7.56 -19.26
C LEU A 84 2.95 -6.47 -18.57
N TYR A 85 2.83 -6.35 -17.25
CA TYR A 85 3.49 -5.32 -16.45
C TYR A 85 4.34 -5.95 -15.38
N ASP A 86 5.54 -5.42 -15.19
CA ASP A 86 6.47 -5.90 -14.16
C ASP A 86 6.11 -5.31 -12.82
N VAL A 87 5.36 -6.06 -12.00
CA VAL A 87 4.95 -5.67 -10.65
C VAL A 87 5.65 -6.58 -9.64
N LYS A 88 6.44 -5.99 -8.76
CA LYS A 88 7.29 -6.72 -7.79
C LYS A 88 6.63 -6.96 -6.44
N TYR A 89 5.49 -6.35 -6.19
CA TYR A 89 4.78 -6.44 -4.92
C TYR A 89 3.46 -7.20 -5.08
N PRO A 90 2.89 -7.73 -3.99
CA PRO A 90 1.63 -8.47 -4.04
C PRO A 90 0.46 -7.63 -4.54
N LEU A 91 -0.36 -8.22 -5.41
CA LEU A 91 -1.58 -7.63 -5.92
C LEU A 91 -2.77 -8.39 -5.33
N LEU A 92 -3.57 -7.69 -4.52
CA LEU A 92 -4.68 -8.25 -3.76
C LEU A 92 -6.00 -7.98 -4.45
N TYR A 93 -6.93 -8.92 -4.30
CA TYR A 93 -8.29 -8.81 -4.83
C TYR A 93 -9.30 -9.27 -3.78
N GLY A 94 -10.56 -8.96 -4.01
CA GLY A 94 -11.66 -9.43 -3.16
C GLY A 94 -12.99 -9.29 -3.89
N THR A 95 -14.06 -9.73 -3.25
CA THR A 95 -15.42 -9.48 -3.75
C THR A 95 -15.73 -7.98 -3.64
N SER A 96 -16.71 -7.50 -4.41
CA SER A 96 -17.17 -6.11 -4.32
C SER A 96 -17.52 -5.74 -2.88
N LYS A 97 -18.20 -6.62 -2.16
CA LYS A 97 -18.60 -6.40 -0.77
C LYS A 97 -17.39 -6.25 0.16
N GLU A 98 -16.39 -7.12 0.02
CA GLU A 98 -15.16 -7.04 0.80
C GLU A 98 -14.41 -5.74 0.54
N ILE A 99 -14.25 -5.38 -0.73
CA ILE A 99 -13.52 -4.18 -1.13
C ILE A 99 -14.26 -2.91 -0.69
N ASP A 100 -15.58 -2.86 -0.84
CA ASP A 100 -16.38 -1.72 -0.39
C ASP A 100 -16.25 -1.52 1.12
N LYS A 101 -16.27 -2.61 1.90
CA LYS A 101 -16.08 -2.54 3.35
C LYS A 101 -14.70 -1.99 3.71
N ILE A 102 -13.65 -2.52 3.10
CA ILE A 102 -12.28 -2.05 3.36
C ILE A 102 -12.15 -0.57 2.99
N SER A 103 -12.66 -0.19 1.83
CA SER A 103 -12.63 1.20 1.36
C SER A 103 -13.31 2.14 2.36
N MET A 104 -14.47 1.77 2.86
CA MET A 104 -15.19 2.57 3.86
C MET A 104 -14.47 2.61 5.19
N ASP A 105 -13.95 1.47 5.65
CA ASP A 105 -13.21 1.36 6.91
C ASP A 105 -11.94 2.23 6.90
N TYR A 106 -11.32 2.41 5.74
CA TYR A 106 -10.11 3.23 5.56
C TYR A 106 -10.42 4.69 5.25
N GLY A 107 -11.62 5.15 5.56
CA GLY A 107 -12.03 6.55 5.44
C GLY A 107 -12.77 6.91 4.15
N GLY A 108 -13.11 5.90 3.33
CA GLY A 108 -13.72 6.11 2.02
C GLY A 108 -12.66 6.41 0.97
N ILE A 109 -12.42 5.45 0.07
CA ILE A 109 -11.47 5.62 -1.03
C ILE A 109 -12.27 6.10 -2.24
N PHE A 110 -12.15 7.37 -2.58
CA PHE A 110 -12.93 8.02 -3.64
C PHE A 110 -12.15 8.17 -4.95
N ALA A 111 -10.85 7.94 -4.92
CA ALA A 111 -9.98 8.10 -6.07
C ALA A 111 -8.90 7.03 -6.08
N VAL A 112 -8.49 6.62 -7.27
CA VAL A 112 -7.33 5.76 -7.47
C VAL A 112 -6.32 6.48 -8.38
N PRO A 113 -5.03 6.35 -8.09
CA PRO A 113 -4.46 5.63 -6.96
C PRO A 113 -4.59 6.41 -5.64
N THR A 114 -4.72 5.71 -4.53
CA THR A 114 -4.58 6.29 -3.19
C THR A 114 -3.56 5.48 -2.43
N SER A 115 -2.54 6.14 -1.89
CA SER A 115 -1.49 5.49 -1.09
C SER A 115 -1.65 5.83 0.38
N ILE A 116 -1.57 4.81 1.23
CA ILE A 116 -1.61 4.94 2.68
C ILE A 116 -0.39 4.23 3.25
N LEU A 117 0.43 4.97 4.01
CA LEU A 117 1.58 4.40 4.71
C LEU A 117 1.21 4.08 6.15
N ILE A 118 1.50 2.87 6.57
CA ILE A 118 1.19 2.33 7.89
C ILE A 118 2.51 1.96 8.55
N ASP A 119 2.76 2.49 9.75
CA ASP A 119 4.00 2.25 10.48
C ASP A 119 4.04 0.88 11.15
N ARG A 120 5.15 0.57 11.84
CA ARG A 120 5.35 -0.71 12.52
C ARG A 120 4.32 -0.99 13.62
N ASN A 121 3.69 0.05 14.14
CA ASN A 121 2.65 -0.07 15.19
C ASN A 121 1.24 -0.26 14.61
N GLY A 122 1.10 -0.29 13.29
CA GLY A 122 -0.20 -0.41 12.63
C GLY A 122 -0.95 0.91 12.53
N GLU A 123 -0.27 2.04 12.66
CA GLU A 123 -0.88 3.37 12.61
C GLU A 123 -0.59 4.06 11.27
N LYS A 124 -1.59 4.77 10.75
CA LYS A 124 -1.45 5.53 9.52
C LYS A 124 -0.59 6.78 9.77
N VAL A 125 0.48 6.94 8.98
CA VAL A 125 1.40 8.09 9.07
C VAL A 125 1.43 8.95 7.81
N PHE A 126 0.79 8.49 6.73
CA PHE A 126 0.73 9.22 5.45
C PHE A 126 -0.47 8.73 4.65
N SER A 127 -1.10 9.65 3.91
CA SER A 127 -2.17 9.32 2.96
C SER A 127 -2.17 10.35 1.83
N TYR A 128 -2.28 9.87 0.59
CA TYR A 128 -2.31 10.75 -0.58
C TYR A 128 -3.22 10.18 -1.68
N PRO A 129 -4.24 10.96 -2.12
CA PRO A 129 -5.16 10.55 -3.18
C PRO A 129 -4.63 11.02 -4.55
N GLY A 130 -3.67 10.30 -5.10
CA GLY A 130 -3.06 10.60 -6.39
C GLY A 130 -1.81 9.79 -6.61
N ALA A 131 -1.27 9.83 -7.83
CA ALA A 131 -0.05 9.11 -8.17
C ALA A 131 1.18 9.77 -7.52
N VAL A 132 2.01 8.94 -6.89
CA VAL A 132 3.29 9.37 -6.30
C VAL A 132 4.37 9.14 -7.34
N LEU A 133 4.87 10.21 -7.95
CA LEU A 133 5.82 10.15 -9.05
C LEU A 133 7.05 11.02 -8.78
N LYS A 134 8.24 10.45 -8.93
CA LYS A 134 9.50 11.20 -8.82
C LYS A 134 9.53 12.43 -9.73
N GLN A 135 9.02 12.27 -10.94
CA GLN A 135 9.02 13.33 -11.96
C GLN A 135 8.21 14.57 -11.52
N ASN A 136 7.25 14.39 -10.62
CA ASN A 136 6.40 15.48 -10.12
C ASN A 136 6.91 16.09 -8.80
N ASP A 137 7.94 15.53 -8.21
CA ASP A 137 8.38 15.87 -6.86
C ASP A 137 8.79 17.33 -6.73
N GLN A 138 9.39 17.90 -7.77
CA GLN A 138 9.76 19.33 -7.80
C GLN A 138 8.55 20.26 -7.71
N TRP A 139 7.35 19.76 -8.04
CA TRP A 139 6.11 20.55 -8.04
C TRP A 139 5.28 20.30 -6.78
N ASP A 140 5.11 19.05 -6.38
CA ASP A 140 4.20 18.66 -5.30
C ASP A 140 4.90 18.16 -4.03
N GLY A 141 6.17 17.74 -4.10
CA GLY A 141 6.93 17.23 -2.96
C GLY A 141 6.40 15.94 -2.35
N VAL A 142 5.47 15.26 -3.03
CA VAL A 142 4.79 14.07 -2.47
C VAL A 142 5.74 12.88 -2.40
N TYR A 143 6.53 12.64 -3.45
CA TYR A 143 7.49 11.53 -3.46
C TYR A 143 8.52 11.67 -2.32
N SER A 144 9.12 12.84 -2.16
CA SER A 144 10.08 13.09 -1.08
C SER A 144 9.45 12.96 0.30
N THR A 145 8.20 13.43 0.45
CA THR A 145 7.47 13.29 1.72
C THR A 145 7.21 11.83 2.05
N LEU A 146 6.75 11.04 1.08
CA LEU A 146 6.52 9.61 1.28
C LEU A 146 7.83 8.89 1.63
N LEU A 147 8.90 9.16 0.91
CA LEU A 147 10.22 8.56 1.18
C LEU A 147 10.69 8.89 2.60
N MET A 148 10.54 10.14 3.04
CA MET A 148 10.88 10.55 4.41
C MET A 148 10.05 9.76 5.43
N LYS A 149 8.73 9.65 5.21
CA LYS A 149 7.84 8.91 6.12
C LYS A 149 8.17 7.42 6.16
N ILE A 150 8.55 6.83 5.04
CA ILE A 150 9.01 5.43 4.96
C ILE A 150 10.26 5.25 5.83
N THR A 151 11.28 6.07 5.63
CA THR A 151 12.55 5.92 6.35
C THR A 151 12.41 6.22 7.85
N GLU A 152 11.59 7.20 8.22
CA GLU A 152 11.24 7.44 9.64
C GLU A 152 10.56 6.22 10.26
N SER A 153 9.57 5.66 9.59
CA SER A 153 8.80 4.51 10.08
C SER A 153 9.66 3.25 10.21
N LEU A 154 10.61 3.08 9.31
CA LEU A 154 11.57 1.97 9.35
C LEU A 154 12.66 2.17 10.41
N GLY A 155 12.95 3.43 10.79
CA GLY A 155 14.05 3.77 11.66
C GLY A 155 15.42 3.63 10.98
N VAL A 156 15.48 3.86 9.65
CA VAL A 156 16.68 3.72 8.83
C VAL A 156 16.98 5.01 8.08
N GLU A 157 18.23 5.16 7.64
CA GLU A 157 18.62 6.28 6.78
C GLU A 157 18.18 6.04 5.33
N LYS A 158 18.07 7.13 4.58
CA LYS A 158 17.59 7.17 3.19
C LYS A 158 18.34 6.25 2.22
N SER A 159 19.58 5.89 2.55
CA SER A 159 20.46 5.05 1.72
C SER A 159 20.41 3.56 2.03
N SER A 160 19.62 3.13 3.02
CA SER A 160 19.47 1.71 3.35
C SER A 160 18.83 0.93 2.21
N LYS A 161 19.43 -0.20 1.85
CA LYS A 161 18.94 -1.08 0.78
C LYS A 161 18.78 -2.50 1.32
N LYS A 162 17.91 -3.26 0.67
CA LYS A 162 17.82 -4.71 0.86
C LYS A 162 19.12 -5.36 0.34
N GLU A 163 19.69 -6.25 1.13
CA GLU A 163 20.81 -7.07 0.73
C GLU A 163 20.32 -8.32 -0.03
#